data_94ceb82f33ecf5cc84a096ef867f9f32
#
_entry.id   94ceb82f33ecf5cc84a096ef867f9f32
#
_cell.length_a   1.000
_cell.length_b   1.000
_cell.length_c   1.000
_cell.angle_alpha   90.00
_cell.angle_beta   90.00
_cell.angle_gamma   90.00
#
_symmetry.space_group_name_H-M   'P 1'
#
loop_
_entity.id
_entity.type
_entity.pdbx_description
1 polymer ?
#
loop_
_entity_poly.entity_id
_entity_poly.type
_entity_poly.pdbx_seq_one_letter_code
_entity_poly.pdbx_strand_id
1 'polypeptide(L)'
;GNVLGMALGSALAFGLCRCVPVLVKSQVEPIVEKPAARPKPDYGVIWTLRRVLADFSEAPFFGNEWASLGMLAGVLLAYALNPLSPAYGSGLLLHLVAAQAFTSLVGVIIWRSQWQKLGWYPTYVPLVSVVPAAVLTYGSSATVMIASAVLGALVAPPLANAIARRLPQY
;
A
#
# COMPACT_ATOMS: atom_id res chain seq x y z
N GLY A 1 16.47 10.11 -16.67
CA GLY A 1 15.85 11.43 -16.46
C GLY A 1 14.80 11.44 -15.35
N ASN A 2 13.83 10.51 -15.38
CA ASN A 2 12.62 10.58 -14.53
C ASN A 2 12.92 10.44 -13.03
N VAL A 3 13.83 9.56 -12.62
CA VAL A 3 14.17 9.36 -11.20
C VAL A 3 14.80 10.62 -10.60
N LEU A 4 15.71 11.28 -11.33
CA LEU A 4 16.30 12.54 -10.90
C LEU A 4 15.26 13.68 -10.83
N GLY A 5 14.33 13.74 -11.79
CA GLY A 5 13.24 14.71 -11.79
C GLY A 5 12.32 14.54 -10.57
N MET A 6 11.96 13.29 -10.25
CA MET A 6 11.15 12.98 -9.07
C MET A 6 11.87 13.29 -7.76
N ALA A 7 13.16 12.96 -7.66
CA ALA A 7 13.96 13.25 -6.47
C ALA A 7 14.11 14.76 -6.23
N LEU A 8 14.41 15.52 -7.28
CA LEU A 8 14.51 16.99 -7.22
C LEU A 8 13.15 17.63 -6.91
N GLY A 9 12.08 17.18 -7.55
CA GLY A 9 10.72 17.65 -7.28
C GLY A 9 10.29 17.41 -5.83
N SER A 10 10.58 16.22 -5.30
CA SER A 10 10.30 15.88 -3.90
C SER A 10 11.12 16.72 -2.91
N ALA A 11 12.40 16.93 -3.20
CA ALA A 11 13.28 17.76 -2.38
C ALA A 11 12.84 19.23 -2.37
N LEU A 12 12.43 19.76 -3.53
CA LEU A 12 11.89 21.13 -3.64
C LEU A 12 10.56 21.27 -2.91
N ALA A 13 9.63 20.32 -3.09
CA ALA A 13 8.35 20.33 -2.38
C ALA A 13 8.55 20.28 -0.86
N PHE A 14 9.44 19.41 -0.38
CA PHE A 14 9.78 19.31 1.03
C PHE A 14 10.43 20.59 1.56
N GLY A 15 11.35 21.19 0.80
CA GLY A 15 11.97 22.48 1.13
C GLY A 15 10.94 23.60 1.22
N LEU A 16 10.04 23.70 0.24
CA LEU A 16 8.96 24.69 0.25
C LEU A 16 8.01 24.51 1.44
N CYS A 17 7.62 23.26 1.77
CA CYS A 17 6.78 23.00 2.95
C CYS A 17 7.47 23.42 4.25
N ARG A 18 8.79 23.29 4.36
CA ARG A 18 9.53 23.76 5.54
C ARG A 18 9.68 25.28 5.61
N CYS A 19 9.75 25.95 4.47
CA CYS A 19 9.89 27.41 4.40
C CYS A 19 8.57 28.17 4.59
N VAL A 20 7.41 27.49 4.49
CA VAL A 20 6.08 28.10 4.68
C VAL A 20 5.44 27.61 5.98
N PRO A 21 5.82 28.21 7.15
CA PRO A 21 5.33 27.79 8.47
C PRO A 21 3.80 27.85 8.61
N VAL A 22 3.14 28.67 7.79
CA VAL A 22 1.67 28.82 7.78
C VAL A 22 0.97 27.55 7.31
N LEU A 23 1.54 26.83 6.33
CA LEU A 23 0.97 25.56 5.85
C LEU A 23 1.17 24.40 6.84
N VAL A 24 2.20 24.47 7.67
CA VAL A 24 2.52 23.45 8.68
C VAL A 24 1.79 23.73 10.00
N LYS A 25 1.62 25.01 10.38
CA LYS A 25 0.97 25.37 11.65
C LYS A 25 -0.55 25.12 11.68
N SER A 26 -1.21 25.09 10.54
CA SER A 26 -2.67 24.84 10.50
C SER A 26 -3.06 23.37 10.76
N GLN A 27 -2.11 22.48 10.86
CA GLN A 27 -2.37 21.04 11.05
C GLN A 27 -1.92 20.51 12.43
N VAL A 28 -1.31 21.35 13.26
CA VAL A 28 -0.80 20.93 14.58
C VAL A 28 -1.39 21.83 15.66
N GLU A 29 -2.70 21.86 15.80
CA GLU A 29 -3.26 21.91 17.14
C GLU A 29 -3.28 20.47 17.65
N PRO A 30 -2.58 20.19 18.76
CA PRO A 30 -2.79 18.90 19.41
C PRO A 30 -4.20 18.94 19.96
N ILE A 31 -5.15 18.34 19.22
CA ILE A 31 -6.38 17.88 19.83
C ILE A 31 -5.93 16.78 20.78
N VAL A 32 -5.61 17.17 22.02
CA VAL A 32 -5.52 16.27 23.16
C VAL A 32 -6.95 15.90 23.53
N GLU A 33 -7.71 15.40 22.57
CA GLU A 33 -8.79 14.50 22.88
C GLU A 33 -8.11 13.17 23.21
N LYS A 34 -8.18 12.79 24.49
CA LYS A 34 -8.00 11.40 24.90
C LYS A 34 -8.76 10.55 23.87
N PRO A 35 -8.08 9.70 23.07
CA PRO A 35 -8.79 8.95 22.06
C PRO A 35 -9.87 8.15 22.80
N ALA A 36 -11.12 8.51 22.56
CA ALA A 36 -12.25 7.69 22.99
C ALA A 36 -11.91 6.28 22.50
N ALA A 37 -11.88 5.31 23.41
CA ALA A 37 -11.48 3.95 23.12
C ALA A 37 -12.32 3.48 21.91
N ARG A 38 -11.71 3.53 20.73
CA ARG A 38 -12.40 3.08 19.51
C ARG A 38 -12.77 1.63 19.75
N PRO A 39 -14.03 1.25 19.57
CA PRO A 39 -14.41 -0.14 19.71
C PRO A 39 -13.48 -0.98 18.84
N LYS A 40 -12.94 -2.05 19.44
CA LYS A 40 -12.03 -2.95 18.69
C LYS A 40 -12.78 -3.43 17.46
N PRO A 41 -12.19 -3.33 16.25
CA PRO A 41 -12.85 -3.78 15.05
C PRO A 41 -13.25 -5.25 15.21
N ASP A 42 -14.44 -5.59 14.73
CA ASP A 42 -14.76 -6.99 14.49
C ASP A 42 -13.93 -7.48 13.32
N TYR A 43 -12.84 -8.20 13.59
CA TYR A 43 -11.92 -8.72 12.58
C TYR A 43 -12.57 -9.81 11.69
N GLY A 44 -13.84 -9.65 11.35
CA GLY A 44 -14.61 -10.55 10.50
C GLY A 44 -14.32 -10.38 9.01
N VAL A 45 -15.18 -10.98 8.18
CA VAL A 45 -15.04 -10.97 6.70
C VAL A 45 -15.09 -9.55 6.14
N ILE A 46 -16.04 -8.73 6.61
CA ILE A 46 -16.19 -7.33 6.14
C ILE A 46 -14.93 -6.52 6.44
N TRP A 47 -14.40 -6.63 7.65
CA TRP A 47 -13.14 -5.98 8.01
C TRP A 47 -11.98 -6.44 7.09
N THR A 48 -11.88 -7.75 6.84
CA THR A 48 -10.86 -8.32 5.95
C THR A 48 -10.94 -7.71 4.55
N LEU A 49 -12.12 -7.65 3.94
CA LEU A 49 -12.31 -7.09 2.60
C LEU A 49 -11.98 -5.59 2.56
N ARG A 50 -12.42 -4.82 3.56
CA ARG A 50 -12.07 -3.40 3.69
C ARG A 50 -10.58 -3.20 3.86
N ARG A 51 -9.91 -4.06 4.64
CA ARG A 51 -8.46 -3.98 4.84
C ARG A 51 -7.69 -4.32 3.56
N VAL A 52 -8.08 -5.37 2.84
CA VAL A 52 -7.50 -5.72 1.52
C VAL A 52 -7.60 -4.55 0.55
N LEU A 53 -8.75 -3.90 0.51
CA LEU A 53 -8.92 -2.72 -0.34
C LEU A 53 -8.04 -1.55 0.12
N ALA A 54 -7.99 -1.28 1.42
CA ALA A 54 -7.18 -0.20 1.98
C ALA A 54 -5.67 -0.39 1.76
N ASP A 55 -5.18 -1.63 1.66
CA ASP A 55 -3.77 -1.93 1.38
C ASP A 55 -3.28 -1.33 0.05
N PHE A 56 -4.16 -1.13 -0.94
CA PHE A 56 -3.80 -0.50 -2.22
C PHE A 56 -3.35 0.96 -2.07
N SER A 57 -3.84 1.68 -1.06
CA SER A 57 -3.47 3.06 -0.79
C SER A 57 -2.60 3.25 0.45
N GLU A 58 -2.12 2.16 1.07
CA GLU A 58 -1.27 2.24 2.26
C GLU A 58 0.12 2.80 1.93
N ALA A 59 0.72 2.41 0.80
CA ALA A 59 2.04 2.88 0.40
C ALA A 59 2.13 4.41 0.23
N PRO A 60 1.15 5.11 -0.37
CA PRO A 60 1.09 6.57 -0.37
C PRO A 60 0.50 7.17 0.92
N PHE A 61 0.44 6.42 2.02
CA PHE A 61 0.05 6.86 3.36
C PHE A 61 -1.44 7.23 3.55
N PHE A 62 -2.32 6.83 2.66
CA PHE A 62 -3.77 7.02 2.84
C PHE A 62 -4.41 5.88 3.64
N GLY A 63 -4.11 4.63 3.30
CA GLY A 63 -4.51 3.43 4.03
C GLY A 63 -6.01 3.28 4.29
N ASN A 64 -6.84 3.76 3.36
CA ASN A 64 -8.29 3.65 3.48
C ASN A 64 -8.95 3.20 2.19
N GLU A 65 -10.13 2.58 2.32
CA GLU A 65 -10.86 1.98 1.21
C GLU A 65 -11.32 3.00 0.16
N TRP A 66 -11.64 4.23 0.54
CA TRP A 66 -12.13 5.25 -0.40
C TRP A 66 -11.02 5.78 -1.29
N ALA A 67 -9.84 6.04 -0.71
CA ALA A 67 -8.66 6.41 -1.48
C ALA A 67 -8.26 5.29 -2.46
N SER A 68 -8.31 4.04 -2.02
CA SER A 68 -8.04 2.88 -2.86
C SER A 68 -9.03 2.74 -4.02
N LEU A 69 -10.32 2.92 -3.76
CA LEU A 69 -11.34 2.91 -4.82
C LEU A 69 -11.11 4.00 -5.85
N GLY A 70 -10.82 5.23 -5.40
CA GLY A 70 -10.52 6.35 -6.29
C GLY A 70 -9.27 6.08 -7.14
N MET A 71 -8.21 5.56 -6.52
CA MET A 71 -6.95 5.23 -7.20
C MET A 71 -7.14 4.08 -8.21
N LEU A 72 -7.83 3.01 -7.84
CA LEU A 72 -8.11 1.89 -8.74
C LEU A 72 -9.02 2.31 -9.90
N ALA A 73 -10.06 3.12 -9.64
CA ALA A 73 -10.92 3.65 -10.69
C ALA A 73 -10.14 4.52 -11.68
N GLY A 74 -9.25 5.40 -11.19
CA GLY A 74 -8.40 6.23 -12.04
C GLY A 74 -7.44 5.40 -12.90
N VAL A 75 -6.78 4.42 -12.31
CA VAL A 75 -5.86 3.51 -13.02
C VAL A 75 -6.60 2.66 -14.05
N LEU A 76 -7.78 2.12 -13.73
CA LEU A 76 -8.57 1.33 -14.66
C LEU A 76 -9.11 2.18 -15.83
N LEU A 77 -9.52 3.42 -15.57
CA LEU A 77 -9.92 4.36 -16.63
C LEU A 77 -8.75 4.67 -17.56
N ALA A 78 -7.58 4.98 -17.01
CA ALA A 78 -6.39 5.24 -17.79
C ALA A 78 -5.95 4.02 -18.61
N TYR A 79 -6.04 2.83 -18.03
CA TYR A 79 -5.80 1.56 -18.73
C TYR A 79 -6.80 1.33 -19.88
N ALA A 80 -8.07 1.64 -19.70
CA ALA A 80 -9.10 1.50 -20.74
C ALA A 80 -8.79 2.41 -21.94
N LEU A 81 -8.18 3.57 -21.71
CA LEU A 81 -7.79 4.51 -22.78
C LEU A 81 -6.53 4.06 -23.53
N ASN A 82 -5.57 3.41 -22.87
CA ASN A 82 -4.34 2.91 -23.48
C ASN A 82 -3.80 1.67 -22.75
N PRO A 83 -4.36 0.47 -23.04
CA PRO A 83 -3.98 -0.77 -22.34
C PRO A 83 -2.52 -1.19 -22.50
N LEU A 84 -1.91 -0.83 -23.62
CA LEU A 84 -0.53 -1.25 -23.95
C LEU A 84 0.54 -0.28 -23.44
N SER A 85 0.15 0.78 -22.73
CA SER A 85 1.11 1.70 -22.14
C SER A 85 2.05 0.97 -21.18
N PRO A 86 3.38 1.18 -21.28
CA PRO A 86 4.36 0.63 -20.34
C PRO A 86 4.06 1.02 -18.88
N ALA A 87 3.43 2.17 -18.64
CA ALA A 87 3.03 2.63 -17.31
C ALA A 87 2.04 1.67 -16.62
N TYR A 88 1.30 0.90 -17.39
CA TYR A 88 0.33 -0.09 -16.90
C TYR A 88 0.78 -1.54 -17.17
N GLY A 89 2.10 -1.77 -17.29
CA GLY A 89 2.67 -3.10 -17.50
C GLY A 89 2.40 -3.69 -18.87
N SER A 90 2.21 -2.86 -19.92
CA SER A 90 2.02 -3.31 -21.31
C SER A 90 0.90 -4.37 -21.47
N GLY A 91 -0.25 -4.13 -20.85
CA GLY A 91 -1.41 -5.03 -20.89
C GLY A 91 -1.57 -5.94 -19.66
N LEU A 92 -0.62 -5.95 -18.73
CA LEU A 92 -0.66 -6.82 -17.55
C LEU A 92 -1.44 -6.23 -16.36
N LEU A 93 -2.00 -5.01 -16.45
CA LEU A 93 -2.60 -4.32 -15.30
C LEU A 93 -3.63 -5.16 -14.55
N LEU A 94 -4.56 -5.80 -15.27
CA LEU A 94 -5.61 -6.59 -14.62
C LEU A 94 -5.04 -7.78 -13.83
N HIS A 95 -4.01 -8.42 -14.36
CA HIS A 95 -3.30 -9.50 -13.66
C HIS A 95 -2.52 -8.97 -12.45
N LEU A 96 -1.88 -7.80 -12.59
CA LEU A 96 -1.22 -7.12 -11.48
C LEU A 96 -2.19 -6.84 -10.35
N VAL A 97 -3.31 -6.18 -10.64
CA VAL A 97 -4.33 -5.85 -9.63
C VAL A 97 -4.90 -7.10 -8.97
N ALA A 98 -5.20 -8.14 -9.75
CA ALA A 98 -5.70 -9.41 -9.22
C ALA A 98 -4.68 -10.09 -8.29
N ALA A 99 -3.41 -10.19 -8.69
CA ALA A 99 -2.35 -10.78 -7.88
C ALA A 99 -2.05 -9.93 -6.62
N GLN A 100 -2.11 -8.61 -6.73
CA GLN A 100 -1.98 -7.67 -5.61
C GLN A 100 -3.13 -7.82 -4.60
N ALA A 101 -4.37 -7.91 -5.06
CA ALA A 101 -5.52 -8.17 -4.19
C ALA A 101 -5.39 -9.52 -3.48
N PHE A 102 -4.95 -10.54 -4.21
CA PHE A 102 -4.77 -11.87 -3.67
C PHE A 102 -3.66 -11.92 -2.60
N THR A 103 -2.51 -11.28 -2.82
CA THR A 103 -1.44 -11.24 -1.81
C THR A 103 -1.86 -10.50 -0.54
N SER A 104 -2.60 -9.38 -0.69
CA SER A 104 -3.14 -8.66 0.46
C SER A 104 -4.14 -9.52 1.22
N LEU A 105 -5.05 -10.21 0.54
CA LEU A 105 -6.01 -11.12 1.16
C LEU A 105 -5.31 -12.21 1.98
N VAL A 106 -4.34 -12.89 1.38
CA VAL A 106 -3.53 -13.92 2.04
C VAL A 106 -2.80 -13.34 3.26
N GLY A 107 -2.17 -12.17 3.08
CA GLY A 107 -1.44 -11.49 4.16
C GLY A 107 -2.34 -11.07 5.32
N VAL A 108 -3.49 -10.46 5.04
CA VAL A 108 -4.45 -10.04 6.07
C VAL A 108 -5.01 -11.25 6.84
N ILE A 109 -5.26 -12.38 6.16
CA ILE A 109 -5.76 -13.59 6.81
C ILE A 109 -4.67 -14.21 7.70
N ILE A 110 -3.47 -14.42 7.17
CA ILE A 110 -2.36 -15.05 7.89
C ILE A 110 -1.93 -14.22 9.11
N TRP A 111 -1.81 -12.90 8.90
CA TRP A 111 -1.31 -11.98 9.94
C TRP A 111 -2.41 -11.31 10.76
N ARG A 112 -3.65 -11.82 10.73
CA ARG A 112 -4.78 -11.30 11.51
C ARG A 112 -4.47 -11.14 13.00
N SER A 113 -3.76 -12.11 13.59
CA SER A 113 -3.36 -12.03 14.99
C SER A 113 -2.41 -10.86 15.29
N GLN A 114 -1.56 -10.49 14.33
CA GLN A 114 -0.67 -9.33 14.46
C GLN A 114 -1.46 -8.02 14.35
N TRP A 115 -2.45 -7.95 13.46
CA TRP A 115 -3.39 -6.83 13.39
C TRP A 115 -4.14 -6.63 14.70
N GLN A 116 -4.62 -7.71 15.32
CA GLN A 116 -5.33 -7.66 16.61
C GLN A 116 -4.44 -7.18 17.76
N LYS A 117 -3.16 -7.60 17.77
CA LYS A 117 -2.21 -7.27 18.83
C LYS A 117 -1.61 -5.87 18.69
N LEU A 118 -1.28 -5.48 17.47
CA LEU A 118 -0.49 -4.27 17.20
C LEU A 118 -1.35 -3.10 16.72
N GLY A 119 -2.61 -3.34 16.29
CA GLY A 119 -3.48 -2.34 15.68
C GLY A 119 -3.11 -2.00 14.23
N TRP A 120 -1.91 -2.35 13.80
CA TRP A 120 -1.40 -2.17 12.44
C TRP A 120 -0.35 -3.24 12.11
N TYR A 121 -0.33 -3.69 10.84
CA TYR A 121 0.68 -4.62 10.34
C TYR A 121 0.92 -4.41 8.85
N PRO A 122 2.15 -4.45 8.33
CA PRO A 122 2.48 -4.04 6.96
C PRO A 122 2.12 -5.09 5.89
N THR A 123 0.85 -5.50 5.82
CA THR A 123 0.33 -6.48 4.85
C THR A 123 0.33 -5.97 3.42
N TYR A 124 0.43 -4.66 3.21
CA TYR A 124 0.51 -4.03 1.91
C TYR A 124 1.88 -4.20 1.22
N VAL A 125 2.94 -4.51 1.97
CA VAL A 125 4.32 -4.54 1.41
C VAL A 125 4.46 -5.48 0.22
N PRO A 126 4.02 -6.75 0.23
CA PRO A 126 4.14 -7.62 -0.93
C PRO A 126 3.27 -7.15 -2.12
N LEU A 127 2.17 -6.44 -1.85
CA LEU A 127 1.29 -5.87 -2.86
C LEU A 127 2.02 -4.83 -3.73
N VAL A 128 2.88 -4.00 -3.12
CA VAL A 128 3.60 -2.93 -3.83
C VAL A 128 5.01 -3.34 -4.28
N SER A 129 5.51 -4.50 -3.88
CA SER A 129 6.91 -4.91 -4.14
C SER A 129 7.01 -6.27 -4.85
N VAL A 130 6.88 -7.35 -4.10
CA VAL A 130 7.17 -8.71 -4.58
C VAL A 130 6.29 -9.12 -5.75
N VAL A 131 4.98 -8.89 -5.63
CA VAL A 131 4.00 -9.35 -6.61
C VAL A 131 4.12 -8.61 -7.94
N PRO A 132 4.11 -7.26 -7.98
CA PRO A 132 4.26 -6.57 -9.25
C PRO A 132 5.63 -6.85 -9.90
N ALA A 133 6.70 -6.95 -9.12
CA ALA A 133 8.01 -7.31 -9.65
C ALA A 133 8.01 -8.69 -10.30
N ALA A 134 7.41 -9.69 -9.67
CA ALA A 134 7.33 -11.04 -10.22
C ALA A 134 6.48 -11.11 -11.50
N VAL A 135 5.30 -10.48 -11.50
CA VAL A 135 4.40 -10.50 -12.66
C VAL A 135 5.02 -9.75 -13.85
N LEU A 136 5.67 -8.61 -13.62
CA LEU A 136 6.33 -7.84 -14.68
C LEU A 136 7.57 -8.56 -15.24
N THR A 137 8.26 -9.35 -14.42
CA THR A 137 9.49 -10.06 -14.84
C THR A 137 9.20 -11.40 -15.51
N TYR A 138 8.27 -12.18 -14.94
CA TYR A 138 8.03 -13.57 -15.34
C TYR A 138 6.69 -13.79 -16.05
N GLY A 139 5.90 -12.73 -16.22
CA GLY A 139 4.60 -12.78 -16.85
C GLY A 139 3.46 -13.15 -15.89
N SER A 140 2.24 -13.18 -16.44
CA SER A 140 0.99 -13.32 -15.68
C SER A 140 0.47 -14.76 -15.59
N SER A 141 1.34 -15.78 -15.64
CA SER A 141 0.88 -17.15 -15.45
C SER A 141 0.31 -17.34 -14.03
N ALA A 142 -0.68 -18.22 -13.90
CA ALA A 142 -1.30 -18.52 -12.60
C ALA A 142 -0.26 -18.93 -11.55
N THR A 143 0.75 -19.71 -11.95
CA THR A 143 1.84 -20.12 -11.06
C THR A 143 2.63 -18.93 -10.53
N VAL A 144 3.00 -17.98 -11.40
CA VAL A 144 3.75 -16.77 -10.99
C VAL A 144 2.89 -15.93 -10.04
N MET A 145 1.63 -15.69 -10.40
CA MET A 145 0.72 -14.88 -9.59
C MET A 145 0.49 -15.49 -8.19
N ILE A 146 0.19 -16.80 -8.13
CA ILE A 146 -0.09 -17.48 -6.86
C ILE A 146 1.18 -17.61 -6.02
N ALA A 147 2.29 -18.08 -6.61
CA ALA A 147 3.54 -18.28 -5.88
C ALA A 147 4.08 -16.95 -5.33
N SER A 148 4.14 -15.90 -6.13
CA SER A 148 4.60 -14.58 -5.68
C SER A 148 3.69 -13.99 -4.61
N ALA A 149 2.36 -14.16 -4.74
CA ALA A 149 1.41 -13.66 -3.77
C ALA A 149 1.54 -14.37 -2.41
N VAL A 150 1.62 -15.70 -2.42
CA VAL A 150 1.74 -16.50 -1.17
C VAL A 150 3.10 -16.27 -0.51
N LEU A 151 4.20 -16.39 -1.26
CA LEU A 151 5.54 -16.16 -0.72
C LEU A 151 5.73 -14.71 -0.26
N GLY A 152 5.24 -13.75 -1.04
CA GLY A 152 5.27 -12.34 -0.67
C GLY A 152 4.50 -12.08 0.64
N ALA A 153 3.29 -12.61 0.77
CA ALA A 153 2.47 -12.44 1.97
C ALA A 153 3.09 -13.10 3.23
N LEU A 154 3.82 -14.20 3.06
CA LEU A 154 4.49 -14.87 4.17
C LEU A 154 5.76 -14.14 4.65
N VAL A 155 6.55 -13.61 3.72
CA VAL A 155 7.90 -13.12 4.01
C VAL A 155 7.96 -11.61 4.18
N ALA A 156 7.30 -10.84 3.31
CA ALA A 156 7.50 -9.40 3.27
C ALA A 156 6.97 -8.65 4.50
N PRO A 157 5.77 -8.93 5.04
CA PRO A 157 5.28 -8.24 6.23
C PRO A 157 6.15 -8.43 7.48
N PRO A 158 6.54 -9.65 7.87
CA PRO A 158 7.41 -9.83 9.05
C PRO A 158 8.80 -9.23 8.84
N LEU A 159 9.35 -9.30 7.62
CA LEU A 159 10.64 -8.69 7.30
C LEU A 159 10.56 -7.16 7.43
N ALA A 160 9.55 -6.53 6.84
CA ALA A 160 9.34 -5.10 6.94
C ALA A 160 9.18 -4.64 8.41
N ASN A 161 8.38 -5.37 9.19
CA ASN A 161 8.21 -5.10 10.61
C ASN A 161 9.52 -5.27 11.41
N ALA A 162 10.32 -6.30 11.10
CA ALA A 162 11.61 -6.51 11.77
C ALA A 162 12.62 -5.40 11.44
N ILE A 163 12.64 -4.91 10.19
CA ILE A 163 13.48 -3.78 9.78
C ILE A 163 13.01 -2.51 10.48
N ALA A 164 11.71 -2.20 10.44
CA ALA A 164 11.15 -1.00 11.05
C ALA A 164 11.48 -0.89 12.55
N ARG A 165 11.48 -1.99 13.28
CA ARG A 165 11.84 -2.05 14.71
C ARG A 165 13.32 -1.77 14.99
N ARG A 166 14.18 -1.88 13.99
CA ARG A 166 15.64 -1.64 14.13
C ARG A 166 16.05 -0.26 13.65
N LEU A 167 15.16 0.45 12.96
CA LEU A 167 15.44 1.81 12.53
C LEU A 167 15.34 2.78 13.71
N PRO A 168 16.21 3.81 13.79
CA PRO A 168 16.10 4.85 14.77
C PRO A 168 14.72 5.53 14.70
N GLN A 169 14.11 5.74 15.83
CA GLN A 169 12.90 6.57 15.93
C GLN A 169 13.35 8.02 15.96
N TYR A 170 12.95 8.78 14.96
CA TYR A 170 13.21 10.22 14.87
C TYR A 170 12.01 11.02 15.37
#